data_b05f0a1d49b231baf81e1511f87051bb
#
_entry.id   b05f0a1d49b231baf81e1511f87051bb
#
_cell.length_a   1.000
_cell.length_b   1.000
_cell.length_c   1.000
_cell.angle_alpha   90.00
_cell.angle_beta   90.00
_cell.angle_gamma   90.00
#
_symmetry.space_group_name_H-M   'P 1'
#
loop_
_entity.id
_entity.type
_entity.pdbx_description
1 polymer ?
#
loop_
_entity_poly.entity_id
_entity_poly.type
_entity_poly.pdbx_seq_one_letter_code
_entity_poly.pdbx_strand_id
1 'polypeptide(L)'
;MLPEPPPVAPTPAPAPSQPAPTAPSTAPAPAPVVDQAGFDGWKQGFLARHGGTRRAEYERELSGLSPDPSVIRLDRNQPEFSRPAGAYVQNAVTPVRIAQGRARTERVPWDVVQRFGVPSEILVSIWAQESAFGAVQGDYDVVRSLATLAYDGRRRDWAEDQLKNALDIIVDGKRSRGGLKGSWAGAMGQTQFMPDNYLRLGIDQSGDGTVDIWNSDADALASAANLLAQAGWKRGQSWGYEVKLPAGFDYSEAEGDKHPWRYWAAKGVTLAGGGAPNAAEAGEEAAILLPQGARGPAFLALPNHYAIRRYNNSVSYALAIGLTADGIQGKPGLTAAWPSDAPLSREQRIGAQRALTALGYDTQGVDGVIGANTRAALRRWQMASGRLADGYLTADLADELIRRAG
;
A
#
# COMPACT_ATOMS: atom_id res chain seq x y z
N MET A 1 -26.93 25.10 -53.17
CA MET A 1 -25.87 24.13 -53.47
C MET A 1 -24.59 24.72 -52.90
N LEU A 2 -24.16 24.20 -51.81
CA LEU A 2 -22.83 24.51 -51.23
C LEU A 2 -21.80 23.53 -51.84
N PRO A 3 -20.57 23.95 -52.12
CA PRO A 3 -19.57 23.08 -52.74
C PRO A 3 -19.07 22.02 -51.75
N GLU A 4 -18.85 20.82 -52.28
CA GLU A 4 -18.27 19.70 -51.58
C GLU A 4 -16.84 19.99 -51.10
N PRO A 5 -16.47 19.54 -49.89
CA PRO A 5 -15.09 19.70 -49.41
C PRO A 5 -14.12 18.79 -50.18
N PRO A 6 -12.85 19.16 -50.36
CA PRO A 6 -11.87 18.36 -51.09
C PRO A 6 -11.50 17.08 -50.34
N PRO A 7 -11.08 16.01 -51.04
CA PRO A 7 -10.74 14.74 -50.43
C PRO A 7 -9.49 14.86 -49.53
N VAL A 8 -9.61 14.32 -48.31
CA VAL A 8 -8.51 14.22 -47.33
C VAL A 8 -7.50 13.20 -47.85
N ALA A 9 -6.23 13.60 -47.97
CA ALA A 9 -5.12 12.71 -48.32
C ALA A 9 -4.91 11.64 -47.23
N PRO A 10 -4.54 10.39 -47.60
CA PRO A 10 -4.28 9.37 -46.59
C PRO A 10 -3.06 9.68 -45.73
N THR A 11 -3.24 9.59 -44.42
CA THR A 11 -2.17 9.73 -43.43
C THR A 11 -1.16 8.59 -43.67
N PRO A 12 0.16 8.90 -43.71
CA PRO A 12 1.17 7.85 -43.85
C PRO A 12 1.19 6.94 -42.62
N ALA A 13 1.32 5.65 -42.84
CA ALA A 13 1.46 4.64 -41.80
C ALA A 13 2.67 4.91 -40.90
N PRO A 14 2.57 4.68 -39.57
CA PRO A 14 3.72 4.85 -38.68
C PRO A 14 4.83 3.89 -39.07
N ALA A 15 6.06 4.41 -39.11
CA ALA A 15 7.25 3.64 -39.34
C ALA A 15 7.42 2.55 -38.26
N PRO A 16 7.99 1.37 -38.59
CA PRO A 16 8.22 0.32 -37.63
C PRO A 16 9.18 0.81 -36.54
N SER A 17 8.73 0.74 -35.28
CA SER A 17 9.55 1.05 -34.12
C SER A 17 10.77 0.13 -34.06
N GLN A 18 11.96 0.70 -33.97
CA GLN A 18 13.19 -0.03 -33.70
C GLN A 18 13.06 -0.75 -32.34
N PRO A 19 13.54 -1.99 -32.21
CA PRO A 19 13.58 -2.66 -30.91
C PRO A 19 14.49 -1.89 -29.95
N ALA A 20 14.01 -1.64 -28.74
CA ALA A 20 14.79 -1.04 -27.67
C ALA A 20 16.06 -1.87 -27.42
N PRO A 21 17.20 -1.25 -27.05
CA PRO A 21 18.41 -1.97 -26.73
C PRO A 21 18.15 -2.94 -25.58
N THR A 22 18.42 -4.21 -25.81
CA THR A 22 18.37 -5.26 -24.80
C THR A 22 19.38 -4.93 -23.71
N ALA A 23 18.88 -4.67 -22.49
CA ALA A 23 19.70 -4.64 -21.29
C ALA A 23 20.46 -5.98 -21.13
N PRO A 24 21.70 -5.98 -20.62
CA PRO A 24 22.44 -7.23 -20.43
C PRO A 24 21.63 -8.15 -19.51
N SER A 25 21.31 -9.33 -20.03
CA SER A 25 20.68 -10.41 -19.30
C SER A 25 21.63 -10.87 -18.20
N THR A 26 21.48 -10.39 -16.99
CA THR A 26 22.01 -11.08 -15.82
C THR A 26 21.25 -12.40 -15.71
N ALA A 27 21.97 -13.52 -15.81
CA ALA A 27 21.39 -14.83 -15.61
C ALA A 27 20.57 -14.86 -14.31
N PRO A 28 19.35 -15.42 -14.32
CA PRO A 28 18.54 -15.49 -13.11
C PRO A 28 19.33 -16.26 -12.04
N ALA A 29 19.36 -15.72 -10.84
CA ALA A 29 19.93 -16.42 -9.68
C ALA A 29 19.33 -17.84 -9.62
N PRO A 30 20.12 -18.88 -9.28
CA PRO A 30 19.62 -20.24 -9.20
C PRO A 30 18.39 -20.29 -8.29
N ALA A 31 17.37 -21.03 -8.72
CA ALA A 31 16.16 -21.21 -7.94
C ALA A 31 16.55 -21.74 -6.54
N PRO A 32 15.98 -21.20 -5.45
CA PRO A 32 16.29 -21.70 -4.13
C PRO A 32 15.97 -23.21 -4.06
N VAL A 33 16.95 -23.98 -3.57
CA VAL A 33 16.79 -25.42 -3.37
C VAL A 33 15.67 -25.65 -2.35
N VAL A 34 14.63 -26.38 -2.73
CA VAL A 34 13.52 -26.71 -1.84
C VAL A 34 13.99 -27.79 -0.87
N ASP A 35 14.20 -27.45 0.38
CA ASP A 35 14.44 -28.41 1.45
C ASP A 35 13.10 -28.96 1.95
N GLN A 36 12.64 -30.05 1.36
CA GLN A 36 11.38 -30.70 1.72
C GLN A 36 11.44 -31.29 3.13
N ALA A 37 12.55 -31.88 3.55
CA ALA A 37 12.68 -32.48 4.88
C ALA A 37 12.61 -31.43 5.99
N GLY A 38 13.31 -30.30 5.81
CA GLY A 38 13.22 -29.16 6.72
C GLY A 38 11.81 -28.58 6.78
N PHE A 39 11.14 -28.47 5.62
CA PHE A 39 9.75 -28.02 5.55
C PHE A 39 8.78 -28.96 6.29
N ASP A 40 8.97 -30.28 6.13
CA ASP A 40 8.15 -31.27 6.84
C ASP A 40 8.37 -31.21 8.36
N GLY A 41 9.63 -31.02 8.81
CA GLY A 41 9.94 -30.78 10.21
C GLY A 41 9.31 -29.50 10.74
N TRP A 42 9.33 -28.42 9.97
CA TRP A 42 8.66 -27.17 10.33
C TRP A 42 7.15 -27.35 10.45
N LYS A 43 6.49 -28.07 9.52
CA LYS A 43 5.04 -28.39 9.61
C LYS A 43 4.68 -29.08 10.92
N GLN A 44 5.47 -30.06 11.35
CA GLN A 44 5.24 -30.72 12.63
C GLN A 44 5.37 -29.76 13.81
N GLY A 45 6.37 -28.87 13.78
CA GLY A 45 6.52 -27.79 14.77
C GLY A 45 5.33 -26.82 14.77
N PHE A 46 4.86 -26.40 13.61
CA PHE A 46 3.66 -25.57 13.46
C PHE A 46 2.42 -26.25 14.06
N LEU A 47 2.17 -27.52 13.73
CA LEU A 47 1.06 -28.30 14.27
C LEU A 47 1.14 -28.47 15.80
N ALA A 48 2.35 -28.57 16.36
CA ALA A 48 2.54 -28.63 17.80
C ALA A 48 2.19 -27.29 18.50
N ARG A 49 2.52 -26.15 17.88
CA ARG A 49 2.25 -24.81 18.44
C ARG A 49 0.80 -24.37 18.25
N HIS A 50 0.22 -24.61 17.07
CA HIS A 50 -1.03 -24.00 16.62
C HIS A 50 -2.18 -24.97 16.44
N GLY A 51 -1.93 -26.28 16.38
CA GLY A 51 -2.94 -27.30 16.06
C GLY A 51 -4.05 -27.42 17.13
N GLY A 52 -3.66 -27.46 18.40
CA GLY A 52 -4.62 -27.61 19.49
C GLY A 52 -5.59 -28.75 19.25
N THR A 53 -6.89 -28.50 19.42
CA THR A 53 -7.99 -29.47 19.16
C THR A 53 -8.22 -29.70 17.67
N ARG A 54 -7.73 -28.84 16.78
CA ARG A 54 -7.89 -28.91 15.29
C ARG A 54 -6.67 -29.52 14.59
N ARG A 55 -5.75 -30.14 15.36
CA ARG A 55 -4.48 -30.65 14.82
C ARG A 55 -4.67 -31.58 13.63
N ALA A 56 -5.61 -32.51 13.71
CA ALA A 56 -5.85 -33.51 12.66
C ALA A 56 -6.39 -32.86 11.37
N GLU A 57 -7.27 -31.86 11.50
CA GLU A 57 -7.79 -31.10 10.38
C GLU A 57 -6.69 -30.28 9.71
N TYR A 58 -5.85 -29.56 10.47
CA TYR A 58 -4.73 -28.81 9.95
C TYR A 58 -3.69 -29.71 9.27
N GLU A 59 -3.38 -30.87 9.86
CA GLU A 59 -2.46 -31.84 9.28
C GLU A 59 -2.93 -32.35 7.92
N ARG A 60 -4.25 -32.59 7.77
CA ARG A 60 -4.85 -32.97 6.49
C ARG A 60 -4.66 -31.88 5.44
N GLU A 61 -4.91 -30.61 5.77
CA GLU A 61 -4.78 -29.48 4.84
C GLU A 61 -3.30 -29.14 4.48
N LEU A 62 -2.37 -29.49 5.37
CA LEU A 62 -0.92 -29.32 5.16
C LEU A 62 -0.26 -30.55 4.51
N SER A 63 -1.01 -31.66 4.36
CA SER A 63 -0.47 -32.89 3.78
C SER A 63 -0.06 -32.69 2.32
N GLY A 64 1.08 -33.26 1.94
CA GLY A 64 1.60 -33.20 0.57
C GLY A 64 2.09 -31.83 0.12
N LEU A 65 2.05 -30.78 0.96
CA LEU A 65 2.57 -29.46 0.59
C LEU A 65 4.09 -29.46 0.51
N SER A 66 4.58 -28.71 -0.47
CA SER A 66 5.99 -28.31 -0.61
C SER A 66 6.10 -26.79 -0.68
N PRO A 67 7.21 -26.18 -0.22
CA PRO A 67 7.41 -24.75 -0.32
C PRO A 67 7.33 -24.28 -1.78
N ASP A 68 6.91 -23.03 -1.99
CA ASP A 68 6.88 -22.42 -3.31
C ASP A 68 8.07 -21.46 -3.50
N PRO A 69 9.07 -21.83 -4.35
CA PRO A 69 10.22 -20.95 -4.60
C PRO A 69 9.85 -19.59 -5.19
N SER A 70 8.72 -19.50 -5.90
CA SER A 70 8.24 -18.23 -6.46
C SER A 70 7.80 -17.26 -5.39
N VAL A 71 7.17 -17.75 -4.31
CA VAL A 71 6.77 -16.97 -3.14
C VAL A 71 7.99 -16.37 -2.44
N ILE A 72 9.05 -17.18 -2.21
CA ILE A 72 10.29 -16.71 -1.59
C ILE A 72 10.94 -15.62 -2.46
N ARG A 73 11.00 -15.83 -3.78
CA ARG A 73 11.55 -14.85 -4.72
C ARG A 73 10.78 -13.54 -4.68
N LEU A 74 9.44 -13.56 -4.68
CA LEU A 74 8.59 -12.38 -4.62
C LEU A 74 8.74 -11.65 -3.28
N ASP A 75 8.82 -12.38 -2.16
CA ASP A 75 9.02 -11.81 -0.83
C ASP A 75 10.36 -11.07 -0.69
N ARG A 76 11.40 -11.56 -1.35
CA ARG A 76 12.74 -10.91 -1.34
C ARG A 76 12.85 -9.74 -2.32
N ASN A 77 12.01 -9.67 -3.34
CA ASN A 77 12.01 -8.68 -4.41
C ASN A 77 10.76 -7.79 -4.38
N GLN A 78 10.45 -7.16 -3.23
CA GLN A 78 9.30 -6.24 -3.13
C GLN A 78 9.66 -4.86 -3.71
N PRO A 79 9.30 -4.54 -4.97
CA PRO A 79 9.66 -3.26 -5.61
C PRO A 79 8.87 -2.07 -5.05
N GLU A 80 7.80 -2.30 -4.31
CA GLU A 80 6.89 -1.26 -3.79
C GLU A 80 7.60 -0.30 -2.82
N PHE A 81 8.61 -0.76 -2.11
CA PHE A 81 9.38 0.06 -1.17
C PHE A 81 10.55 0.83 -1.84
N SER A 82 10.78 0.65 -3.14
CA SER A 82 11.89 1.29 -3.86
C SER A 82 11.47 2.46 -4.73
N ARG A 83 10.18 2.56 -5.07
CA ARG A 83 9.68 3.62 -5.96
C ARG A 83 9.45 4.93 -5.20
N PRO A 84 9.85 6.09 -5.77
CA PRO A 84 9.45 7.39 -5.24
C PRO A 84 7.92 7.50 -5.11
N ALA A 85 7.44 8.20 -4.08
CA ALA A 85 6.01 8.32 -3.80
C ALA A 85 5.22 8.88 -4.99
N GLY A 86 5.79 9.89 -5.69
CA GLY A 86 5.17 10.48 -6.89
C GLY A 86 4.98 9.47 -8.01
N ALA A 87 5.99 8.63 -8.27
CA ALA A 87 5.88 7.59 -9.30
C ALA A 87 4.81 6.55 -8.93
N TYR A 88 4.70 6.18 -7.66
CA TYR A 88 3.63 5.29 -7.18
C TYR A 88 2.25 5.94 -7.38
N VAL A 89 2.07 7.16 -6.88
CA VAL A 89 0.79 7.89 -6.95
C VAL A 89 0.37 8.12 -8.41
N GLN A 90 1.27 8.59 -9.28
CA GLN A 90 0.98 8.83 -10.70
C GLN A 90 0.55 7.56 -11.44
N ASN A 91 1.14 6.40 -11.10
CA ASN A 91 0.74 5.11 -11.68
C ASN A 91 -0.61 4.62 -11.12
N ALA A 92 -0.95 4.99 -9.90
CA ALA A 92 -2.21 4.60 -9.28
C ALA A 92 -3.36 5.54 -9.65
N VAL A 93 -3.14 6.85 -9.66
CA VAL A 93 -4.16 7.89 -9.86
C VAL A 93 -4.19 8.29 -11.34
N THR A 94 -4.88 7.49 -12.15
CA THR A 94 -4.96 7.73 -13.60
C THR A 94 -6.37 8.17 -14.02
N PRO A 95 -6.53 8.97 -15.08
CA PRO A 95 -7.84 9.34 -15.59
C PRO A 95 -8.72 8.12 -15.92
N VAL A 96 -8.11 7.04 -16.44
CA VAL A 96 -8.82 5.79 -16.75
C VAL A 96 -9.36 5.14 -15.48
N ARG A 97 -8.52 4.99 -14.43
CA ARG A 97 -8.95 4.40 -13.15
C ARG A 97 -10.03 5.23 -12.48
N ILE A 98 -9.90 6.56 -12.50
CA ILE A 98 -10.90 7.50 -11.97
C ILE A 98 -12.24 7.34 -12.72
N ALA A 99 -12.24 7.30 -14.06
CA ALA A 99 -13.44 7.11 -14.85
C ALA A 99 -14.09 5.75 -14.58
N GLN A 100 -13.29 4.68 -14.53
CA GLN A 100 -13.77 3.34 -14.19
C GLN A 100 -14.33 3.26 -12.76
N GLY A 101 -13.69 3.94 -11.81
CA GLY A 101 -14.16 4.04 -10.43
C GLY A 101 -15.48 4.78 -10.33
N ARG A 102 -15.61 5.93 -11.00
CA ARG A 102 -16.85 6.70 -11.03
C ARG A 102 -18.04 5.88 -11.55
N ALA A 103 -17.84 5.09 -12.60
CA ALA A 103 -18.86 4.20 -13.15
C ALA A 103 -19.24 3.03 -12.22
N ARG A 104 -18.51 2.83 -11.12
CA ARG A 104 -18.73 1.72 -10.17
C ARG A 104 -19.16 2.16 -8.78
N THR A 105 -19.30 3.45 -8.52
CA THR A 105 -19.73 3.95 -7.21
C THR A 105 -21.12 3.44 -6.81
N GLU A 106 -22.02 3.25 -7.78
CA GLU A 106 -23.36 2.69 -7.56
C GLU A 106 -23.35 1.18 -7.20
N ARG A 107 -22.25 0.47 -7.41
CA ARG A 107 -22.08 -0.93 -6.97
C ARG A 107 -21.81 -1.06 -5.47
N VAL A 108 -21.47 0.03 -4.81
CA VAL A 108 -21.38 0.06 -3.34
C VAL A 108 -22.79 0.16 -2.78
N PRO A 109 -23.26 -0.81 -2.01
CA PRO A 109 -24.60 -0.75 -1.43
C PRO A 109 -24.77 0.51 -0.57
N TRP A 110 -25.87 1.22 -0.73
CA TRP A 110 -26.11 2.49 -0.02
C TRP A 110 -26.14 2.30 1.49
N ASP A 111 -26.70 1.20 1.98
CA ASP A 111 -26.76 0.86 3.39
C ASP A 111 -25.38 0.58 4.01
N VAL A 112 -24.43 0.07 3.22
CA VAL A 112 -23.02 -0.05 3.61
C VAL A 112 -22.42 1.32 3.91
N VAL A 113 -22.63 2.30 3.01
CA VAL A 113 -22.18 3.68 3.23
C VAL A 113 -22.83 4.27 4.47
N GLN A 114 -24.13 4.03 4.65
CA GLN A 114 -24.86 4.51 5.82
C GLN A 114 -24.41 3.83 7.12
N ARG A 115 -24.18 2.54 7.09
CA ARG A 115 -23.78 1.76 8.26
C ARG A 115 -22.37 2.13 8.74
N PHE A 116 -21.39 2.12 7.83
CA PHE A 116 -19.99 2.27 8.18
C PHE A 116 -19.46 3.70 8.06
N GLY A 117 -20.18 4.59 7.37
CA GLY A 117 -19.79 5.98 7.20
C GLY A 117 -18.64 6.23 6.24
N VAL A 118 -18.22 5.20 5.50
CA VAL A 118 -17.16 5.28 4.51
C VAL A 118 -17.77 5.62 3.15
N PRO A 119 -17.31 6.70 2.47
CA PRO A 119 -17.84 7.07 1.16
C PRO A 119 -17.58 5.99 0.10
N SER A 120 -18.50 5.85 -0.85
CA SER A 120 -18.38 4.90 -1.96
C SER A 120 -17.10 5.09 -2.76
N GLU A 121 -16.64 6.32 -2.93
CA GLU A 121 -15.43 6.66 -3.69
C GLU A 121 -14.16 6.11 -3.04
N ILE A 122 -14.10 6.08 -1.72
CA ILE A 122 -12.99 5.46 -0.97
C ILE A 122 -13.00 3.94 -1.17
N LEU A 123 -14.17 3.31 -1.03
CA LEU A 123 -14.32 1.86 -1.18
C LEU A 123 -13.97 1.41 -2.62
N VAL A 124 -14.47 2.13 -3.61
CA VAL A 124 -14.16 1.88 -5.02
C VAL A 124 -12.69 2.12 -5.34
N SER A 125 -12.04 3.11 -4.68
CA SER A 125 -10.61 3.36 -4.85
C SER A 125 -9.75 2.22 -4.30
N ILE A 126 -10.13 1.64 -3.15
CA ILE A 126 -9.50 0.45 -2.59
C ILE A 126 -9.70 -0.73 -3.55
N TRP A 127 -10.91 -0.97 -4.00
CA TRP A 127 -11.23 -2.05 -4.93
C TRP A 127 -10.44 -1.95 -6.25
N ALA A 128 -10.30 -0.72 -6.78
CA ALA A 128 -9.46 -0.45 -7.94
C ALA A 128 -7.97 -0.76 -7.70
N GLN A 129 -7.46 -0.38 -6.54
CA GLN A 129 -6.04 -0.52 -6.21
C GLN A 129 -5.67 -1.96 -5.90
N GLU A 130 -6.53 -2.69 -5.18
CA GLU A 130 -6.26 -4.04 -4.70
C GLU A 130 -6.37 -5.10 -5.81
N SER A 131 -7.38 -5.00 -6.67
CA SER A 131 -7.66 -6.06 -7.63
C SER A 131 -8.11 -5.59 -9.01
N ALA A 132 -7.92 -4.31 -9.36
CA ALA A 132 -8.51 -3.74 -10.58
C ALA A 132 -10.02 -4.06 -10.70
N PHE A 133 -10.76 -3.78 -9.63
CA PHE A 133 -12.20 -4.05 -9.52
C PHE A 133 -12.56 -5.54 -9.62
N GLY A 134 -11.80 -6.39 -8.95
CA GLY A 134 -12.02 -7.83 -8.91
C GLY A 134 -11.42 -8.61 -10.08
N ALA A 135 -10.84 -7.93 -11.08
CA ALA A 135 -10.29 -8.58 -12.26
C ALA A 135 -8.98 -9.35 -11.98
N VAL A 136 -8.23 -8.97 -10.96
CA VAL A 136 -6.93 -9.58 -10.61
C VAL A 136 -6.90 -9.83 -9.10
N GLN A 137 -7.28 -11.02 -8.69
CA GLN A 137 -7.35 -11.39 -7.25
C GLN A 137 -6.17 -12.26 -6.79
N GLY A 138 -5.37 -12.77 -7.76
CA GLY A 138 -4.30 -13.73 -7.54
C GLY A 138 -4.77 -15.18 -7.58
N ASP A 139 -3.88 -16.07 -8.04
CA ASP A 139 -4.16 -17.49 -8.23
C ASP A 139 -3.35 -18.39 -7.32
N TYR A 140 -2.57 -17.80 -6.40
CA TYR A 140 -1.77 -18.58 -5.46
C TYR A 140 -2.67 -19.33 -4.47
N ASP A 141 -2.24 -20.53 -4.12
CA ASP A 141 -2.77 -21.25 -2.98
C ASP A 141 -2.35 -20.55 -1.69
N VAL A 142 -3.30 -19.93 -1.01
CA VAL A 142 -3.05 -19.09 0.18
C VAL A 142 -2.36 -19.87 1.29
N VAL A 143 -2.79 -21.12 1.54
CA VAL A 143 -2.19 -21.96 2.58
C VAL A 143 -0.74 -22.30 2.24
N ARG A 144 -0.45 -22.68 0.97
CA ARG A 144 0.89 -22.98 0.52
C ARG A 144 1.79 -21.74 0.58
N SER A 145 1.28 -20.60 0.16
CA SER A 145 2.00 -19.32 0.21
C SER A 145 2.40 -18.94 1.62
N LEU A 146 1.45 -18.97 2.56
CA LEU A 146 1.69 -18.61 3.95
C LEU A 146 2.60 -19.63 4.66
N ALA A 147 2.43 -20.93 4.38
CA ALA A 147 3.33 -21.98 4.87
C ALA A 147 4.77 -21.78 4.37
N THR A 148 4.93 -21.38 3.10
CA THR A 148 6.24 -21.06 2.52
C THR A 148 6.89 -19.85 3.19
N LEU A 149 6.15 -18.76 3.40
CA LEU A 149 6.64 -17.56 4.08
C LEU A 149 7.03 -17.83 5.54
N ALA A 150 6.25 -18.64 6.24
CA ALA A 150 6.51 -19.04 7.62
C ALA A 150 7.79 -19.90 7.71
N TYR A 151 7.95 -20.83 6.78
CA TYR A 151 9.14 -21.68 6.70
C TYR A 151 10.41 -20.89 6.36
N ASP A 152 10.37 -19.96 5.39
CA ASP A 152 11.51 -19.08 5.03
C ASP A 152 12.00 -18.25 6.22
N GLY A 153 11.13 -17.95 7.18
CA GLY A 153 11.46 -17.46 8.50
C GLY A 153 11.59 -15.94 8.63
N ARG A 154 11.66 -15.19 7.52
CA ARG A 154 11.79 -13.71 7.56
C ARG A 154 10.64 -13.02 8.29
N ARG A 155 9.43 -13.58 8.18
CA ARG A 155 8.20 -13.10 8.81
C ARG A 155 7.44 -14.26 9.49
N ARG A 156 8.18 -15.16 10.15
CA ARG A 156 7.63 -16.44 10.64
C ARG A 156 6.37 -16.28 11.45
N ASP A 157 6.44 -15.53 12.54
CA ASP A 157 5.33 -15.44 13.50
C ASP A 157 4.06 -14.90 12.82
N TRP A 158 4.21 -13.81 12.06
CA TRP A 158 3.10 -13.24 11.29
C TRP A 158 2.55 -14.24 10.28
N ALA A 159 3.40 -14.95 9.55
CA ALA A 159 2.95 -15.91 8.53
C ALA A 159 2.31 -17.16 9.14
N GLU A 160 2.79 -17.63 10.30
CA GLU A 160 2.16 -18.72 11.06
C GLU A 160 0.77 -18.31 11.57
N ASP A 161 0.61 -17.07 12.07
CA ASP A 161 -0.70 -16.56 12.50
C ASP A 161 -1.67 -16.47 11.31
N GLN A 162 -1.24 -15.96 10.16
CA GLN A 162 -2.08 -15.90 8.96
C GLN A 162 -2.38 -17.30 8.42
N LEU A 163 -1.43 -18.23 8.45
CA LEU A 163 -1.64 -19.62 8.05
C LEU A 163 -2.69 -20.30 8.94
N LYS A 164 -2.59 -20.10 10.25
CA LYS A 164 -3.60 -20.63 11.19
C LYS A 164 -5.00 -20.13 10.83
N ASN A 165 -5.15 -18.83 10.61
CA ASN A 165 -6.43 -18.23 10.22
C ASN A 165 -6.93 -18.76 8.86
N ALA A 166 -6.04 -18.99 7.88
CA ALA A 166 -6.39 -19.58 6.59
C ALA A 166 -6.88 -21.03 6.75
N LEU A 167 -6.26 -21.81 7.64
CA LEU A 167 -6.72 -23.16 7.98
C LEU A 167 -8.06 -23.14 8.70
N ASP A 168 -8.28 -22.19 9.62
CA ASP A 168 -9.59 -22.02 10.29
C ASP A 168 -10.71 -21.71 9.28
N ILE A 169 -10.46 -20.87 8.26
CA ILE A 169 -11.42 -20.60 7.19
C ILE A 169 -11.87 -21.89 6.50
N ILE A 170 -10.95 -22.81 6.25
CA ILE A 170 -11.24 -24.09 5.59
C ILE A 170 -12.00 -25.04 6.54
N VAL A 171 -11.48 -25.23 7.75
CA VAL A 171 -12.03 -26.15 8.75
C VAL A 171 -13.44 -25.74 9.17
N ASP A 172 -13.70 -24.43 9.28
CA ASP A 172 -15.03 -23.89 9.57
C ASP A 172 -15.97 -23.91 8.34
N GLY A 173 -15.54 -24.46 7.21
CA GLY A 173 -16.35 -24.57 6.00
C GLY A 173 -16.68 -23.27 5.30
N LYS A 174 -16.01 -22.15 5.67
CA LYS A 174 -16.25 -20.82 5.09
C LYS A 174 -15.79 -20.72 3.63
N ARG A 175 -14.72 -21.45 3.29
CA ARG A 175 -14.22 -21.59 1.91
C ARG A 175 -13.54 -22.93 1.75
N SER A 176 -13.74 -23.58 0.59
CA SER A 176 -13.03 -24.82 0.29
C SER A 176 -11.53 -24.58 0.08
N ARG A 177 -10.70 -25.61 0.33
CA ARG A 177 -9.24 -25.56 0.11
C ARG A 177 -8.87 -25.10 -1.31
N GLY A 178 -9.55 -25.64 -2.32
CA GLY A 178 -9.32 -25.27 -3.73
C GLY A 178 -9.80 -23.85 -4.08
N GLY A 179 -10.78 -23.33 -3.34
CA GLY A 179 -11.32 -21.99 -3.50
C GLY A 179 -10.57 -20.89 -2.74
N LEU A 180 -9.68 -21.28 -1.80
CA LEU A 180 -8.90 -20.31 -1.03
C LEU A 180 -7.67 -19.84 -1.82
N LYS A 181 -7.95 -19.00 -2.82
CA LYS A 181 -6.97 -18.39 -3.72
C LYS A 181 -6.74 -16.92 -3.38
N GLY A 182 -5.55 -16.43 -3.69
CA GLY A 182 -5.19 -15.04 -3.46
C GLY A 182 -3.81 -14.67 -3.99
N SER A 183 -3.20 -13.65 -3.40
CA SER A 183 -1.86 -13.22 -3.73
C SER A 183 -0.80 -14.19 -3.18
N TRP A 184 0.42 -14.05 -3.67
CA TRP A 184 1.60 -14.79 -3.17
C TRP A 184 1.86 -14.56 -1.67
N ALA A 185 1.36 -13.46 -1.09
CA ALA A 185 1.51 -13.12 0.33
C ALA A 185 0.28 -13.50 1.17
N GLY A 186 -0.73 -14.17 0.58
CA GLY A 186 -1.90 -14.64 1.29
C GLY A 186 -3.07 -13.67 1.37
N ALA A 187 -3.03 -12.53 0.68
CA ALA A 187 -4.16 -11.61 0.57
C ALA A 187 -5.21 -12.17 -0.40
N MET A 188 -6.49 -12.06 -0.05
CA MET A 188 -7.59 -12.81 -0.65
C MET A 188 -8.70 -11.92 -1.21
N GLY A 189 -9.28 -12.37 -2.31
CA GLY A 189 -10.50 -11.80 -2.88
C GLY A 189 -10.33 -10.42 -3.49
N GLN A 190 -11.46 -9.79 -3.79
CA GLN A 190 -11.51 -8.50 -4.53
C GLN A 190 -10.89 -7.33 -3.78
N THR A 191 -10.90 -7.37 -2.45
CA THR A 191 -10.35 -6.33 -1.58
C THR A 191 -9.09 -6.78 -0.83
N GLN A 192 -8.47 -7.88 -1.27
CA GLN A 192 -7.19 -8.39 -0.82
C GLN A 192 -7.07 -8.49 0.72
N PHE A 193 -8.08 -9.12 1.34
CA PHE A 193 -8.10 -9.33 2.79
C PHE A 193 -7.11 -10.41 3.23
N MET A 194 -6.40 -10.13 4.30
CA MET A 194 -5.65 -11.17 5.01
C MET A 194 -6.61 -12.12 5.73
N PRO A 195 -6.22 -13.40 5.95
CA PRO A 195 -7.07 -14.38 6.60
C PRO A 195 -7.65 -13.96 7.96
N ASP A 196 -6.84 -13.28 8.80
CA ASP A 196 -7.30 -12.75 10.09
C ASP A 196 -8.38 -11.67 9.93
N ASN A 197 -8.20 -10.77 8.97
CA ASN A 197 -9.19 -9.74 8.66
C ASN A 197 -10.47 -10.35 8.10
N TYR A 198 -10.38 -11.37 7.26
CA TYR A 198 -11.55 -12.09 6.75
C TYR A 198 -12.39 -12.69 7.89
N LEU A 199 -11.76 -13.40 8.81
CA LEU A 199 -12.46 -14.00 9.94
C LEU A 199 -13.08 -12.98 10.89
N ARG A 200 -12.39 -11.88 11.12
CA ARG A 200 -12.79 -10.88 12.11
C ARG A 200 -13.72 -9.81 11.56
N LEU A 201 -13.55 -9.42 10.29
CA LEU A 201 -14.17 -8.23 9.71
C LEU A 201 -15.02 -8.52 8.47
N GLY A 202 -15.03 -9.76 7.99
CA GLY A 202 -15.86 -10.17 6.85
C GLY A 202 -17.35 -9.93 7.14
N ILE A 203 -18.05 -9.39 6.15
CA ILE A 203 -19.49 -9.07 6.19
C ILE A 203 -20.19 -9.83 5.07
N ASP A 204 -21.18 -10.62 5.43
CA ASP A 204 -22.20 -11.14 4.51
C ASP A 204 -23.22 -10.02 4.25
N GLN A 205 -22.97 -9.23 3.22
CA GLN A 205 -23.87 -8.14 2.80
C GLN A 205 -24.91 -8.63 1.81
N SER A 206 -24.63 -9.72 1.10
CA SER A 206 -25.57 -10.38 0.20
C SER A 206 -26.73 -11.07 0.94
N GLY A 207 -26.48 -11.47 2.21
CA GLY A 207 -27.46 -12.13 3.07
C GLY A 207 -27.68 -13.61 2.71
N ASP A 208 -26.74 -14.26 2.01
CA ASP A 208 -26.85 -15.66 1.59
C ASP A 208 -26.30 -16.65 2.64
N GLY A 209 -25.79 -16.15 3.77
CA GLY A 209 -25.21 -16.94 4.85
C GLY A 209 -23.71 -17.16 4.73
N THR A 210 -23.06 -16.60 3.71
CA THR A 210 -21.62 -16.72 3.49
C THR A 210 -20.97 -15.37 3.23
N VAL A 211 -19.71 -15.21 3.63
CA VAL A 211 -18.91 -14.03 3.28
C VAL A 211 -18.10 -14.35 2.02
N ASP A 212 -18.58 -13.97 0.84
CA ASP A 212 -17.89 -14.23 -0.42
C ASP A 212 -17.17 -12.99 -0.97
N ILE A 213 -16.01 -12.70 -0.42
CA ILE A 213 -15.17 -11.57 -0.89
C ILE A 213 -14.55 -11.78 -2.28
N TRP A 214 -14.69 -12.97 -2.88
CA TRP A 214 -14.15 -13.31 -4.21
C TRP A 214 -15.14 -13.01 -5.33
N ASN A 215 -16.44 -13.31 -5.14
CA ASN A 215 -17.44 -13.22 -6.20
C ASN A 215 -18.56 -12.23 -5.89
N SER A 216 -18.74 -11.82 -4.63
CA SER A 216 -19.72 -10.82 -4.22
C SER A 216 -19.05 -9.45 -4.03
N ASP A 217 -19.32 -8.50 -4.92
CA ASP A 217 -18.89 -7.11 -4.75
C ASP A 217 -19.45 -6.52 -3.45
N ALA A 218 -20.71 -6.85 -3.13
CA ALA A 218 -21.38 -6.34 -1.94
C ALA A 218 -20.65 -6.78 -0.66
N ASP A 219 -20.29 -8.05 -0.54
CA ASP A 219 -19.57 -8.58 0.63
C ASP A 219 -18.15 -8.03 0.71
N ALA A 220 -17.45 -7.97 -0.43
CA ALA A 220 -16.09 -7.44 -0.50
C ALA A 220 -16.03 -5.96 -0.06
N LEU A 221 -16.95 -5.14 -0.59
CA LEU A 221 -17.00 -3.70 -0.29
C LEU A 221 -17.52 -3.43 1.13
N ALA A 222 -18.49 -4.21 1.62
CA ALA A 222 -18.96 -4.11 3.01
C ALA A 222 -17.86 -4.52 4.01
N SER A 223 -17.11 -5.57 3.70
CA SER A 223 -15.97 -5.99 4.51
C SER A 223 -14.88 -4.92 4.55
N ALA A 224 -14.55 -4.31 3.41
CA ALA A 224 -13.60 -3.19 3.34
C ALA A 224 -14.09 -1.98 4.15
N ALA A 225 -15.38 -1.64 4.06
CA ALA A 225 -15.99 -0.57 4.84
C ALA A 225 -15.91 -0.85 6.35
N ASN A 226 -16.19 -2.10 6.76
CA ASN A 226 -16.07 -2.51 8.16
C ASN A 226 -14.63 -2.39 8.67
N LEU A 227 -13.64 -2.80 7.88
CA LEU A 227 -12.22 -2.64 8.25
C LEU A 227 -11.89 -1.18 8.51
N LEU A 228 -12.27 -0.27 7.61
CA LEU A 228 -12.00 1.16 7.78
C LEU A 228 -12.75 1.73 9.00
N ALA A 229 -14.00 1.34 9.22
CA ALA A 229 -14.77 1.75 10.39
C ALA A 229 -14.10 1.31 11.70
N GLN A 230 -13.66 0.04 11.79
CA GLN A 230 -12.92 -0.48 12.94
C GLN A 230 -11.52 0.14 13.08
N ALA A 231 -10.95 0.64 11.99
CA ALA A 231 -9.71 1.41 11.99
C ALA A 231 -9.88 2.87 12.47
N GLY A 232 -11.10 3.27 12.83
CA GLY A 232 -11.41 4.61 13.34
C GLY A 232 -11.79 5.62 12.25
N TRP A 233 -12.37 5.17 11.14
CA TRP A 233 -12.88 6.07 10.11
C TRP A 233 -13.84 7.11 10.69
N LYS A 234 -13.57 8.37 10.41
CA LYS A 234 -14.38 9.52 10.83
C LYS A 234 -15.37 9.87 9.71
N ARG A 235 -16.65 9.56 9.95
CA ARG A 235 -17.74 9.86 9.01
C ARG A 235 -17.79 11.35 8.69
N GLY A 236 -17.99 11.70 7.42
CA GLY A 236 -18.13 13.08 6.95
C GLY A 236 -16.84 13.89 6.94
N GLN A 237 -15.72 13.28 7.25
CA GLN A 237 -14.39 13.90 7.17
C GLN A 237 -13.59 13.39 5.97
N SER A 238 -12.72 14.25 5.42
CA SER A 238 -11.77 13.91 4.38
C SER A 238 -10.65 13.01 4.92
N TRP A 239 -9.90 12.40 4.01
CA TRP A 239 -8.64 11.73 4.33
C TRP A 239 -7.50 12.72 4.56
N GLY A 240 -7.56 13.91 3.95
CA GLY A 240 -6.53 14.94 4.01
C GLY A 240 -6.67 15.98 2.92
N TYR A 241 -5.70 16.87 2.85
CA TYR A 241 -5.66 17.99 1.91
C TYR A 241 -4.24 18.23 1.41
N GLU A 242 -4.08 18.60 0.15
CA GLU A 242 -2.85 19.23 -0.31
C GLU A 242 -2.71 20.61 0.35
N VAL A 243 -1.50 20.92 0.84
CA VAL A 243 -1.21 22.18 1.51
C VAL A 243 -0.02 22.89 0.85
N LYS A 244 -0.01 24.23 0.99
CA LYS A 244 1.14 25.09 0.68
C LYS A 244 1.82 25.45 1.98
N LEU A 245 3.11 25.20 2.04
CA LEU A 245 3.95 25.56 3.16
C LEU A 245 4.53 26.96 2.94
N PRO A 246 4.62 27.82 3.97
CA PRO A 246 5.19 29.16 3.84
C PRO A 246 6.70 29.11 3.60
N ALA A 247 7.27 30.19 3.07
CA ALA A 247 8.71 30.37 3.07
C ALA A 247 9.24 30.31 4.52
N GLY A 248 10.33 29.54 4.73
CA GLY A 248 10.90 29.33 6.05
C GLY A 248 10.16 28.35 6.96
N PHE A 249 9.25 27.53 6.40
CA PHE A 249 8.62 26.44 7.17
C PHE A 249 9.68 25.54 7.81
N ASP A 250 9.49 25.21 9.08
CA ASP A 250 10.36 24.26 9.77
C ASP A 250 9.99 22.81 9.37
N TYR A 251 10.75 22.28 8.43
CA TYR A 251 10.54 20.93 7.92
C TYR A 251 10.78 19.81 8.95
N SER A 252 11.44 20.12 10.07
CA SER A 252 11.63 19.15 11.16
C SER A 252 10.33 18.78 11.86
N GLU A 253 9.31 19.61 11.78
CA GLU A 253 7.98 19.35 12.33
C GLU A 253 7.11 18.44 11.44
N ALA A 254 7.50 18.26 10.17
CA ALA A 254 6.77 17.38 9.29
C ALA A 254 6.95 15.90 9.66
N GLU A 255 5.88 15.11 9.51
CA GLU A 255 5.83 13.67 9.83
C GLU A 255 6.15 13.34 11.30
N GLY A 256 6.15 14.35 12.18
CA GLY A 256 6.30 14.27 13.61
C GLY A 256 4.96 14.25 14.34
N ASP A 257 4.86 15.11 15.37
CA ASP A 257 3.66 15.24 16.18
C ASP A 257 2.48 15.76 15.37
N LYS A 258 1.29 15.31 15.77
CA LYS A 258 0.03 15.74 15.16
C LYS A 258 -0.50 16.94 15.93
N HIS A 259 -1.06 17.88 15.19
CA HIS A 259 -1.63 19.09 15.75
C HIS A 259 -2.93 19.45 15.03
N PRO A 260 -3.89 20.15 15.68
CA PRO A 260 -5.09 20.61 15.03
C PRO A 260 -4.78 21.70 13.98
N TRP A 261 -5.70 21.89 13.02
CA TRP A 261 -5.52 22.84 11.91
C TRP A 261 -5.05 24.23 12.35
N ARG A 262 -5.59 24.76 13.47
CA ARG A 262 -5.21 26.09 13.98
C ARG A 262 -3.69 26.24 14.22
N TYR A 263 -3.02 25.16 14.63
CA TYR A 263 -1.57 25.15 14.85
C TYR A 263 -0.83 25.34 13.52
N TRP A 264 -1.21 24.59 12.51
CA TRP A 264 -0.60 24.66 11.18
C TRP A 264 -0.91 26.01 10.50
N ALA A 265 -2.14 26.49 10.60
CA ALA A 265 -2.56 27.79 10.06
C ALA A 265 -1.79 28.95 10.72
N ALA A 266 -1.56 28.91 12.04
CA ALA A 266 -0.76 29.91 12.74
C ALA A 266 0.72 29.95 12.28
N LYS A 267 1.22 28.83 11.73
CA LYS A 267 2.55 28.74 11.09
C LYS A 267 2.53 29.15 9.61
N GLY A 268 1.41 29.62 9.09
CA GLY A 268 1.27 30.07 7.70
C GLY A 268 0.97 28.98 6.69
N VAL A 269 0.68 27.74 7.14
CA VAL A 269 0.22 26.67 6.25
C VAL A 269 -1.18 27.01 5.71
N THR A 270 -1.39 26.83 4.42
CA THR A 270 -2.69 27.05 3.75
C THR A 270 -3.09 25.84 2.93
N LEU A 271 -4.39 25.61 2.76
CA LEU A 271 -4.85 24.59 1.82
C LEU A 271 -4.51 25.03 0.38
N ALA A 272 -4.04 24.11 -0.45
CA ALA A 272 -3.67 24.40 -1.83
C ALA A 272 -4.87 24.88 -2.66
N GLY A 273 -6.07 24.34 -2.38
CA GLY A 273 -7.33 24.75 -2.97
C GLY A 273 -7.97 25.98 -2.34
N GLY A 274 -7.33 26.60 -1.34
CA GLY A 274 -7.88 27.71 -0.56
C GLY A 274 -8.85 27.28 0.52
N GLY A 275 -9.30 28.24 1.36
CA GLY A 275 -10.20 27.99 2.48
C GLY A 275 -9.53 27.29 3.67
N ALA A 276 -10.31 26.54 4.44
CA ALA A 276 -9.88 25.77 5.60
C ALA A 276 -10.62 24.42 5.66
N PRO A 277 -10.11 23.44 6.42
CA PRO A 277 -10.88 22.23 6.73
C PRO A 277 -12.22 22.58 7.38
N ASN A 278 -13.22 21.70 7.25
CA ASN A 278 -14.51 21.94 7.91
C ASN A 278 -14.36 21.93 9.45
N ALA A 279 -15.39 22.38 10.18
CA ALA A 279 -15.31 22.54 11.63
C ALA A 279 -14.96 21.25 12.38
N ALA A 280 -15.45 20.10 11.92
CA ALA A 280 -15.14 18.80 12.52
C ALA A 280 -13.67 18.39 12.27
N GLU A 281 -13.16 18.63 11.08
CA GLU A 281 -11.79 18.32 10.68
C GLU A 281 -10.75 19.26 11.30
N ALA A 282 -11.13 20.55 11.45
CA ALA A 282 -10.23 21.58 12.00
C ALA A 282 -9.80 21.31 13.45
N GLY A 283 -10.59 20.54 14.20
CA GLY A 283 -10.29 20.11 15.55
C GLY A 283 -9.50 18.81 15.65
N GLU A 284 -9.39 18.05 14.56
CA GLU A 284 -8.70 16.77 14.54
C GLU A 284 -7.16 16.93 14.54
N GLU A 285 -6.52 15.97 15.16
CA GLU A 285 -5.04 15.86 15.15
C GLU A 285 -4.54 15.42 13.78
N ALA A 286 -3.81 16.28 13.10
CA ALA A 286 -3.29 16.09 11.76
C ALA A 286 -1.79 16.36 11.67
N ALA A 287 -1.07 15.66 10.81
CA ALA A 287 0.34 15.89 10.54
C ALA A 287 0.57 16.39 9.11
N ILE A 288 1.61 17.19 8.93
CA ILE A 288 2.12 17.50 7.59
C ILE A 288 2.97 16.35 7.09
N LEU A 289 2.63 15.82 5.91
CA LEU A 289 3.40 14.77 5.23
C LEU A 289 4.15 15.36 4.03
N LEU A 290 5.39 14.91 3.85
CA LEU A 290 6.29 15.29 2.77
C LEU A 290 6.79 14.05 2.02
N PRO A 291 5.96 13.35 1.24
CA PRO A 291 6.30 12.03 0.68
C PRO A 291 7.56 12.03 -0.19
N GLN A 292 7.85 13.15 -0.87
CA GLN A 292 9.10 13.38 -1.62
C GLN A 292 9.83 14.67 -1.18
N GLY A 293 9.83 14.91 0.14
CA GLY A 293 10.51 16.05 0.73
C GLY A 293 9.91 17.40 0.35
N ALA A 294 10.68 18.46 0.57
CA ALA A 294 10.24 19.84 0.37
C ALA A 294 9.98 20.24 -1.09
N ARG A 295 10.46 19.44 -2.05
CA ARG A 295 10.30 19.72 -3.49
C ARG A 295 9.00 19.18 -4.07
N GLY A 296 8.33 18.28 -3.36
CA GLY A 296 7.09 17.64 -3.78
C GLY A 296 5.85 18.24 -3.13
N PRO A 297 4.66 17.69 -3.48
CA PRO A 297 3.43 18.04 -2.80
C PRO A 297 3.50 17.74 -1.29
N ALA A 298 2.98 18.67 -0.50
CA ALA A 298 2.80 18.53 0.94
C ALA A 298 1.33 18.26 1.26
N PHE A 299 1.07 17.46 2.28
CA PHE A 299 -0.30 17.07 2.65
C PHE A 299 -0.55 17.26 4.14
N LEU A 300 -1.73 17.76 4.50
CA LEU A 300 -2.30 17.68 5.83
C LEU A 300 -3.04 16.34 5.93
N ALA A 301 -2.46 15.37 6.62
CA ALA A 301 -3.05 14.04 6.81
C ALA A 301 -3.99 14.04 8.01
N LEU A 302 -5.28 13.86 7.76
CA LEU A 302 -6.34 13.76 8.76
C LEU A 302 -6.48 12.30 9.29
N PRO A 303 -7.27 12.05 10.33
CA PRO A 303 -7.47 10.71 10.89
C PRO A 303 -7.81 9.64 9.84
N ASN A 304 -8.60 9.97 8.83
CA ASN A 304 -8.98 9.02 7.78
C ASN A 304 -7.81 8.58 6.89
N HIS A 305 -6.76 9.38 6.74
CA HIS A 305 -5.50 8.93 6.12
C HIS A 305 -4.90 7.74 6.89
N TYR A 306 -4.92 7.81 8.22
CA TYR A 306 -4.38 6.76 9.07
C TYR A 306 -5.29 5.53 9.11
N ALA A 307 -6.63 5.72 8.98
CA ALA A 307 -7.56 4.60 8.81
C ALA A 307 -7.27 3.83 7.49
N ILE A 308 -7.02 4.53 6.38
CA ILE A 308 -6.59 3.90 5.12
C ILE A 308 -5.25 3.16 5.31
N ARG A 309 -4.31 3.71 6.07
CA ARG A 309 -3.03 3.04 6.37
C ARG A 309 -3.17 1.76 7.20
N ARG A 310 -4.30 1.50 7.85
CA ARG A 310 -4.58 0.20 8.46
C ARG A 310 -4.84 -0.90 7.43
N TYR A 311 -5.25 -0.51 6.22
CA TYR A 311 -5.36 -1.42 5.08
C TYR A 311 -3.98 -1.82 4.56
N ASN A 312 -3.17 -0.81 4.25
CA ASN A 312 -1.77 -0.96 3.85
C ASN A 312 -0.95 0.19 4.47
N ASN A 313 0.03 -0.15 5.32
CA ASN A 313 0.80 0.85 6.06
C ASN A 313 1.85 1.58 5.19
N SER A 314 1.39 2.12 4.07
CA SER A 314 2.17 2.95 3.16
C SER A 314 1.53 4.33 2.99
N VAL A 315 2.34 5.39 3.14
CA VAL A 315 1.89 6.77 2.87
C VAL A 315 1.49 6.90 1.40
N SER A 316 2.28 6.34 0.49
CA SER A 316 1.98 6.40 -0.95
C SER A 316 0.69 5.68 -1.32
N TYR A 317 0.41 4.55 -0.68
CA TYR A 317 -0.87 3.83 -0.83
C TYR A 317 -2.05 4.69 -0.37
N ALA A 318 -1.98 5.22 0.85
CA ALA A 318 -3.07 6.01 1.40
C ALA A 318 -3.32 7.30 0.58
N LEU A 319 -2.27 7.95 0.08
CA LEU A 319 -2.38 9.07 -0.85
C LEU A 319 -3.04 8.65 -2.17
N ALA A 320 -2.65 7.50 -2.73
CA ALA A 320 -3.24 7.01 -3.98
C ALA A 320 -4.73 6.73 -3.82
N ILE A 321 -5.16 6.10 -2.70
CA ILE A 321 -6.58 5.87 -2.40
C ILE A 321 -7.32 7.20 -2.28
N GLY A 322 -6.81 8.13 -1.46
CA GLY A 322 -7.46 9.41 -1.23
C GLY A 322 -7.57 10.26 -2.49
N LEU A 323 -6.49 10.38 -3.25
CA LEU A 323 -6.47 11.16 -4.50
C LEU A 323 -7.32 10.52 -5.61
N THR A 324 -7.38 9.18 -5.68
CA THR A 324 -8.31 8.51 -6.61
C THR A 324 -9.76 8.80 -6.23
N ALA A 325 -10.10 8.74 -4.95
CA ALA A 325 -11.43 9.06 -4.45
C ALA A 325 -11.80 10.53 -4.74
N ASP A 326 -10.87 11.45 -4.50
CA ASP A 326 -11.07 12.87 -4.85
C ASP A 326 -11.32 13.07 -6.36
N GLY A 327 -10.57 12.36 -7.21
CA GLY A 327 -10.80 12.38 -8.66
C GLY A 327 -12.15 11.79 -9.07
N ILE A 328 -12.61 10.71 -8.40
CA ILE A 328 -13.95 10.12 -8.62
C ILE A 328 -15.03 11.14 -8.25
N GLN A 329 -14.88 11.89 -7.15
CA GLN A 329 -15.77 12.98 -6.75
C GLN A 329 -15.71 14.20 -7.69
N GLY A 330 -14.73 14.27 -8.61
CA GLY A 330 -14.55 15.39 -9.51
C GLY A 330 -13.78 16.57 -8.91
N LYS A 331 -13.09 16.36 -7.79
CA LYS A 331 -12.20 17.38 -7.24
C LYS A 331 -11.01 17.64 -8.18
N PRO A 332 -10.42 18.83 -8.17
CA PRO A 332 -9.22 19.13 -8.96
C PRO A 332 -8.05 18.25 -8.53
N GLY A 333 -7.14 17.97 -9.47
CA GLY A 333 -5.87 17.31 -9.17
C GLY A 333 -4.93 18.17 -8.33
N LEU A 334 -3.77 17.60 -7.99
CA LEU A 334 -2.74 18.32 -7.23
C LEU A 334 -2.27 19.57 -7.96
N THR A 335 -2.01 20.61 -7.18
CA THR A 335 -1.44 21.88 -7.69
C THR A 335 0.08 21.82 -7.77
N ALA A 336 0.75 21.10 -6.87
CA ALA A 336 2.18 20.88 -6.90
C ALA A 336 2.56 19.66 -7.74
N ALA A 337 3.65 19.79 -8.50
CA ALA A 337 4.19 18.68 -9.28
C ALA A 337 5.04 17.74 -8.41
N TRP A 338 5.02 16.46 -8.73
CA TRP A 338 5.93 15.49 -8.15
C TRP A 338 7.34 15.65 -8.74
N PRO A 339 8.40 15.63 -7.91
CA PRO A 339 9.77 15.58 -8.41
C PRO A 339 10.02 14.26 -9.19
N SER A 340 10.82 14.37 -10.25
CA SER A 340 11.26 13.22 -11.04
C SER A 340 12.56 12.66 -10.46
N ASP A 341 12.47 11.96 -9.33
CA ASP A 341 13.64 11.36 -8.70
C ASP A 341 13.82 9.89 -9.16
N ALA A 342 15.08 9.50 -9.32
CA ALA A 342 15.41 8.09 -9.59
C ALA A 342 15.10 7.22 -8.36
N PRO A 343 14.64 5.98 -8.57
CA PRO A 343 14.47 5.03 -7.46
C PRO A 343 15.82 4.68 -6.83
N LEU A 344 15.83 4.56 -5.50
CA LEU A 344 17.03 4.13 -4.76
C LEU A 344 17.27 2.63 -4.96
N SER A 345 18.52 2.26 -5.22
CA SER A 345 18.92 0.85 -5.20
C SER A 345 18.81 0.27 -3.78
N ARG A 346 18.79 -1.06 -3.64
CA ARG A 346 18.80 -1.70 -2.33
C ARG A 346 20.07 -1.38 -1.56
N GLU A 347 21.20 -1.35 -2.25
CA GLU A 347 22.52 -1.01 -1.70
C GLU A 347 22.52 0.42 -1.16
N GLN A 348 21.98 1.38 -1.89
CA GLN A 348 21.87 2.77 -1.45
C GLN A 348 21.00 2.91 -0.20
N ARG A 349 19.85 2.23 -0.14
CA ARG A 349 18.98 2.26 1.04
C ARG A 349 19.64 1.68 2.28
N ILE A 350 20.23 0.49 2.16
CA ILE A 350 20.97 -0.18 3.26
C ILE A 350 22.20 0.62 3.65
N GLY A 351 22.97 1.10 2.66
CA GLY A 351 24.16 1.91 2.87
C GLY A 351 23.86 3.20 3.64
N ALA A 352 22.79 3.91 3.24
CA ALA A 352 22.36 5.13 3.93
C ALA A 352 21.89 4.86 5.36
N GLN A 353 21.17 3.76 5.63
CA GLN A 353 20.78 3.39 7.00
C GLN A 353 22.00 3.09 7.87
N ARG A 354 22.96 2.32 7.36
CA ARG A 354 24.23 2.05 8.06
C ARG A 354 25.02 3.33 8.33
N ALA A 355 25.12 4.19 7.31
CA ALA A 355 25.82 5.46 7.41
C ALA A 355 25.21 6.38 8.47
N LEU A 356 23.88 6.55 8.47
CA LEU A 356 23.18 7.33 9.48
C LEU A 356 23.46 6.80 10.88
N THR A 357 23.36 5.48 11.09
CA THR A 357 23.62 4.85 12.38
C THR A 357 25.07 5.03 12.81
N ALA A 358 26.05 4.86 11.92
CA ALA A 358 27.47 5.08 12.19
C ALA A 358 27.78 6.54 12.55
N LEU A 359 27.04 7.50 11.97
CA LEU A 359 27.13 8.93 12.28
C LEU A 359 26.38 9.33 13.57
N GLY A 360 25.80 8.38 14.31
CA GLY A 360 25.08 8.62 15.55
C GLY A 360 23.58 8.88 15.42
N TYR A 361 23.00 8.71 14.23
CA TYR A 361 21.58 8.88 13.98
C TYR A 361 20.89 7.53 13.78
N ASP A 362 20.49 6.90 14.89
CA ASP A 362 19.89 5.56 14.90
C ASP A 362 18.61 5.51 14.01
N THR A 363 18.61 4.57 13.06
CA THR A 363 17.51 4.28 12.14
C THR A 363 16.58 3.19 12.66
N GLN A 364 16.88 2.59 13.82
CA GLN A 364 16.17 1.47 14.44
C GLN A 364 16.11 0.22 13.55
N GLY A 365 17.16 0.00 12.77
CA GLY A 365 17.32 -1.17 11.91
C GLY A 365 17.92 -0.83 10.57
N VAL A 366 18.47 -1.86 9.90
CA VAL A 366 19.08 -1.78 8.56
C VAL A 366 18.41 -2.85 7.70
N ASP A 367 17.22 -2.55 7.21
CA ASP A 367 16.37 -3.47 6.45
C ASP A 367 16.21 -3.07 4.97
N GLY A 368 16.69 -1.86 4.61
CA GLY A 368 16.54 -1.27 3.28
C GLY A 368 15.15 -0.64 3.04
N VAL A 369 14.32 -0.46 4.08
CA VAL A 369 13.04 0.24 4.01
C VAL A 369 13.22 1.66 4.56
N ILE A 370 13.03 2.68 3.73
CA ILE A 370 13.11 4.08 4.15
C ILE A 370 11.78 4.49 4.79
N GLY A 371 11.54 3.94 5.99
CA GLY A 371 10.34 4.19 6.79
C GLY A 371 10.45 5.42 7.69
N ALA A 372 9.48 5.60 8.59
CA ALA A 372 9.39 6.75 9.49
C ALA A 372 10.65 6.94 10.34
N ASN A 373 11.23 5.85 10.88
CA ASN A 373 12.42 5.90 11.73
C ASN A 373 13.65 6.38 10.95
N THR A 374 13.88 5.82 9.75
CA THR A 374 14.97 6.25 8.86
C THR A 374 14.81 7.72 8.46
N ARG A 375 13.60 8.15 8.12
CA ARG A 375 13.30 9.55 7.75
C ARG A 375 13.51 10.49 8.94
N ALA A 376 13.12 10.10 10.14
CA ALA A 376 13.39 10.87 11.37
C ALA A 376 14.89 10.98 11.69
N ALA A 377 15.64 9.88 11.54
CA ALA A 377 17.11 9.90 11.68
C ALA A 377 17.76 10.83 10.65
N LEU A 378 17.31 10.76 9.39
CA LEU A 378 17.78 11.62 8.30
C LEU A 378 17.49 13.10 8.58
N ARG A 379 16.30 13.47 9.09
CA ARG A 379 15.99 14.85 9.48
C ARG A 379 16.96 15.37 10.55
N ARG A 380 17.22 14.58 11.59
CA ARG A 380 18.17 14.97 12.63
C ARG A 380 19.58 15.21 12.06
N TRP A 381 20.02 14.34 11.16
CA TRP A 381 21.31 14.52 10.48
C TRP A 381 21.32 15.76 9.57
N GLN A 382 20.26 15.96 8.77
CA GLN A 382 20.12 17.14 7.91
C GLN A 382 20.17 18.42 8.75
N MET A 383 19.44 18.49 9.85
CA MET A 383 19.43 19.63 10.77
C MET A 383 20.83 19.91 11.34
N ALA A 384 21.49 18.89 11.89
CA ALA A 384 22.84 19.01 12.44
C ALA A 384 23.89 19.39 11.38
N SER A 385 23.63 19.11 10.13
CA SER A 385 24.48 19.46 8.98
C SER A 385 24.13 20.81 8.32
N GLY A 386 23.21 21.59 8.93
CA GLY A 386 22.75 22.87 8.37
C GLY A 386 22.00 22.76 7.05
N ARG A 387 21.38 21.61 6.80
CA ARG A 387 20.61 21.33 5.59
C ARG A 387 19.11 21.44 5.84
N LEU A 388 18.35 21.52 4.76
CA LEU A 388 16.91 21.45 4.81
C LEU A 388 16.50 20.06 5.40
N ALA A 389 15.83 20.08 6.55
CA ALA A 389 15.55 18.86 7.34
C ALA A 389 14.22 18.21 6.93
N ASP A 390 14.03 17.89 5.64
CA ASP A 390 12.79 17.32 5.09
C ASP A 390 12.68 15.79 5.22
N GLY A 391 13.75 15.12 5.64
CA GLY A 391 13.78 13.68 5.82
C GLY A 391 13.67 12.87 4.53
N TYR A 392 13.89 13.50 3.36
CA TYR A 392 13.81 12.81 2.08
C TYR A 392 15.20 12.39 1.59
N LEU A 393 15.35 11.09 1.30
CA LEU A 393 16.58 10.49 0.82
C LEU A 393 16.57 10.41 -0.70
N THR A 394 17.43 11.20 -1.37
CA THR A 394 17.72 11.07 -2.80
C THR A 394 18.91 10.13 -3.03
N ALA A 395 19.12 9.68 -4.26
CA ALA A 395 20.27 8.85 -4.62
C ALA A 395 21.61 9.57 -4.31
N ASP A 396 21.74 10.83 -4.70
CA ASP A 396 22.94 11.62 -4.41
C ASP A 396 23.20 11.77 -2.91
N LEU A 397 22.14 11.98 -2.13
CA LEU A 397 22.26 12.10 -0.68
C LEU A 397 22.62 10.75 -0.01
N ALA A 398 22.11 9.64 -0.52
CA ALA A 398 22.50 8.31 -0.06
C ALA A 398 23.99 8.06 -0.30
N ASP A 399 24.48 8.35 -1.51
CA ASP A 399 25.88 8.18 -1.87
C ASP A 399 26.80 9.12 -1.05
N GLU A 400 26.34 10.32 -0.75
CA GLU A 400 27.07 11.24 0.13
C GLU A 400 27.17 10.72 1.56
N LEU A 401 26.05 10.25 2.15
CA LEU A 401 26.02 9.65 3.48
C LEU A 401 26.99 8.47 3.58
N ILE A 402 26.96 7.57 2.60
CA ILE A 402 27.85 6.40 2.55
C ILE A 402 29.32 6.84 2.55
N ARG A 403 29.70 7.83 1.73
CA ARG A 403 31.07 8.35 1.70
C ARG A 403 31.50 9.03 3.00
N ARG A 404 30.57 9.64 3.75
CA ARG A 404 30.91 10.32 5.01
C ARG A 404 31.12 9.39 6.19
N ALA A 405 30.52 8.20 6.12
CA ALA A 405 30.58 7.21 7.19
C ALA A 405 31.69 6.16 6.99
N GLY A 406 32.26 6.07 5.78
CA GLY A 406 33.41 5.21 5.44
C GLY A 406 34.69 5.99 5.36
#